data_25724d6a278b6076c3c9972a4fdc06b6
#
_entry.id   25724d6a278b6076c3c9972a4fdc06b6
#
_cell.length_a   1.000
_cell.length_b   1.000
_cell.length_c   1.000
_cell.angle_alpha   90.00
_cell.angle_beta   90.00
_cell.angle_gamma   90.00
#
_symmetry.space_group_name_H-M   'P 1'
#
loop_
_entity.id
_entity.type
_entity.pdbx_description
1 polymer ?
#
loop_
_entity_poly.entity_id
_entity_poly.type
_entity_poly.pdbx_seq_one_letter_code
_entity_poly.pdbx_strand_id
1 'polypeptide(L)' 'MGRHLRSARHRALITAIVEARDSTGLSQREFAKKLNRTNNFVWRIEAGERKVDVLEFIEIAKAAGLDPLELLRRVLR' A
#
# COMPACT_ATOMS: atom_id res chain seq x y z
N MET A 1 17.63 -1.68 11.75
CA MET A 1 17.13 -1.43 10.43
C MET A 1 15.67 -1.84 10.25
N GLY A 2 15.30 -3.05 10.55
CA GLY A 2 13.94 -3.49 10.36
C GLY A 2 12.92 -3.00 11.37
N ARG A 3 13.34 -2.22 12.37
CA ARG A 3 12.42 -1.81 13.42
C ARG A 3 11.22 -1.03 12.94
N HIS A 4 11.44 0.00 12.10
CA HIS A 4 10.34 0.82 11.62
C HIS A 4 9.42 0.05 10.70
N LEU A 5 9.91 -1.00 10.04
CA LEU A 5 9.07 -1.87 9.21
C LEU A 5 8.18 -2.78 10.05
N ARG A 6 8.49 -2.89 11.36
CA ARG A 6 7.70 -3.71 12.29
C ARG A 6 6.91 -2.85 13.27
N SER A 7 6.96 -1.54 13.11
CA SER A 7 6.24 -0.65 14.01
C SER A 7 4.72 -0.79 13.83
N ALA A 8 3.98 -0.38 14.84
CA ALA A 8 2.52 -0.37 14.77
C ALA A 8 2.05 0.53 13.63
N ARG A 9 2.73 1.66 13.43
CA ARG A 9 2.38 2.60 12.37
C ARG A 9 2.61 1.99 10.99
N HIS A 10 3.70 1.25 10.81
CA HIS A 10 3.96 0.60 9.53
C HIS A 10 2.94 -0.50 9.27
N ARG A 11 2.57 -1.27 10.30
CA ARG A 11 1.52 -2.28 10.13
C ARG A 11 0.18 -1.65 9.75
N ALA A 12 -0.12 -0.48 10.33
CA ALA A 12 -1.34 0.26 9.96
C ALA A 12 -1.29 0.68 8.49
N LEU A 13 -0.12 1.09 8.01
CA LEU A 13 0.07 1.43 6.61
C LEU A 13 -0.20 0.23 5.71
N ILE A 14 0.39 -0.93 6.05
CA ILE A 14 0.18 -2.15 5.28
C ILE A 14 -1.29 -2.52 5.24
N THR A 15 -1.95 -2.50 6.39
CA THR A 15 -3.37 -2.84 6.47
C THR A 15 -4.20 -1.92 5.59
N ALA A 16 -3.92 -0.61 5.64
CA ALA A 16 -4.66 0.36 4.84
C ALA A 16 -4.48 0.09 3.33
N ILE A 17 -3.25 -0.25 2.92
CA ILE A 17 -2.96 -0.54 1.52
C ILE A 17 -3.65 -1.83 1.07
N VAL A 18 -3.58 -2.88 1.89
CA VAL A 18 -4.24 -4.16 1.56
C VAL A 18 -5.74 -3.96 1.42
N GLU A 19 -6.35 -3.25 2.37
CA GLU A 19 -7.79 -2.99 2.32
C GLU A 19 -8.17 -2.14 1.11
N ALA A 20 -7.32 -1.17 0.77
CA ALA A 20 -7.57 -0.34 -0.41
C ALA A 20 -7.55 -1.18 -1.68
N ARG A 21 -6.56 -2.07 -1.81
CA ARG A 21 -6.51 -2.97 -2.97
C ARG A 21 -7.70 -3.92 -2.98
N ASP A 22 -8.00 -4.53 -1.83
CA ASP A 22 -9.12 -5.47 -1.73
C ASP A 22 -10.43 -4.82 -2.17
N SER A 23 -10.62 -3.55 -1.86
CA SER A 23 -11.85 -2.84 -2.22
C SER A 23 -12.01 -2.69 -3.73
N THR A 24 -10.93 -2.82 -4.50
CA THR A 24 -10.99 -2.75 -5.95
C THR A 24 -11.37 -4.08 -6.59
N GLY A 25 -11.26 -5.17 -5.84
CA GLY A 25 -11.46 -6.51 -6.39
C GLY A 25 -10.27 -7.02 -7.19
N LEU A 26 -9.18 -6.25 -7.28
CA LEU A 26 -8.01 -6.65 -8.06
C LEU A 26 -7.08 -7.51 -7.23
N SER A 27 -6.44 -8.50 -7.89
CA SER A 27 -5.37 -9.28 -7.28
C SER A 27 -4.12 -8.41 -7.14
N GLN A 28 -3.12 -8.92 -6.39
CA GLN A 28 -1.84 -8.22 -6.31
C GLN A 28 -1.23 -8.01 -7.70
N ARG A 29 -1.30 -9.03 -8.55
CA ARG A 29 -0.75 -8.96 -9.90
C ARG A 29 -1.47 -7.90 -10.73
N GLU A 30 -2.78 -7.88 -10.67
CA GLU A 30 -3.58 -6.92 -11.43
C GLU A 30 -3.34 -5.50 -10.93
N PHE A 31 -3.22 -5.34 -9.63
CA PHE A 31 -2.97 -4.03 -9.04
C PHE A 31 -1.57 -3.52 -9.40
N ALA A 32 -0.59 -4.41 -9.37
CA ALA A 32 0.78 -4.06 -9.80
C ALA A 32 0.79 -3.59 -11.24
N LYS A 33 0.05 -4.27 -12.11
CA LYS A 33 -0.06 -3.89 -13.51
C LYS A 33 -0.66 -2.49 -13.64
N LYS A 34 -1.68 -2.20 -12.86
CA LYS A 34 -2.31 -0.88 -12.86
C LYS A 34 -1.34 0.19 -12.40
N LEU A 35 -0.45 -0.14 -11.48
CA LEU A 35 0.59 0.77 -10.99
C LEU A 35 1.79 0.86 -11.94
N ASN A 36 1.82 0.05 -12.99
CA ASN A 36 2.96 -0.07 -13.89
C ASN A 36 4.21 -0.53 -13.12
N ARG A 37 4.01 -1.47 -12.21
CA ARG A 37 5.07 -2.04 -11.37
C ARG A 37 5.02 -3.56 -11.46
N THR A 38 6.05 -4.22 -10.93
CA THR A 38 6.09 -5.67 -10.92
C THR A 38 5.16 -6.22 -9.83
N ASN A 39 4.74 -7.47 -10.00
CA ASN A 39 3.96 -8.16 -8.96
C ASN A 39 4.73 -8.19 -7.64
N ASN A 40 6.04 -8.34 -7.71
CA ASN A 40 6.89 -8.41 -6.52
C ASN A 40 6.85 -7.10 -5.72
N PHE A 41 6.68 -5.97 -6.39
CA PHE A 41 6.57 -4.67 -5.72
C PHE A 41 5.39 -4.67 -4.74
N VAL A 42 4.21 -5.06 -5.23
CA VAL A 42 3.01 -5.08 -4.40
C VAL A 42 3.14 -6.13 -3.30
N TRP A 43 3.62 -7.33 -3.66
CA TRP A 43 3.77 -8.42 -2.70
C TRP A 43 4.68 -8.03 -1.53
N ARG A 44 5.82 -7.40 -1.82
CA ARG A 44 6.76 -7.03 -0.78
C ARG A 44 6.22 -5.96 0.16
N ILE A 45 5.45 -5.02 -0.39
CA ILE A 45 4.81 -4.01 0.44
C ILE A 45 3.82 -4.67 1.38
N GLU A 46 2.97 -5.54 0.87
CA GLU A 46 1.92 -6.17 1.67
C GLU A 46 2.48 -7.17 2.66
N ALA A 47 3.65 -7.74 2.36
CA ALA A 47 4.34 -8.64 3.28
C ALA A 47 5.11 -7.89 4.37
N GLY A 48 5.17 -6.58 4.31
CA GLY A 48 5.89 -5.78 5.29
C GLY A 48 7.39 -5.77 5.09
N GLU A 49 7.85 -6.13 3.90
CA GLU A 49 9.28 -6.24 3.60
C GLU A 49 9.85 -5.02 2.89
N ARG A 50 9.01 -4.10 2.48
CA ARG A 50 9.43 -2.95 1.70
C ARG A 50 8.74 -1.70 2.20
N LYS A 51 9.52 -0.62 2.34
CA LYS A 51 8.97 0.69 2.64
C LYS A 51 8.22 1.24 1.44
N VAL A 52 7.33 2.18 1.71
CA VAL A 52 6.58 2.90 0.69
C VAL A 52 6.95 4.37 0.82
N ASP A 53 7.45 4.97 -0.25
CA ASP A 53 7.71 6.40 -0.20
C ASP A 53 6.42 7.18 -0.50
N VAL A 54 6.48 8.49 -0.31
CA VAL A 54 5.27 9.33 -0.44
C VAL A 54 4.69 9.27 -1.85
N LEU A 55 5.54 9.28 -2.86
CA LEU A 55 5.05 9.26 -4.24
C LEU A 55 4.39 7.93 -4.56
N GLU A 56 4.98 6.83 -4.08
CA GLU A 56 4.40 5.52 -4.25
C GLU A 56 3.06 5.41 -3.53
N PHE A 57 2.97 5.99 -2.35
CA PHE A 57 1.74 6.00 -1.57
C PHE A 57 0.61 6.71 -2.35
N ILE A 58 0.94 7.85 -2.95
CA ILE A 58 -0.03 8.61 -3.75
C ILE A 58 -0.50 7.77 -4.94
N GLU A 59 0.44 7.11 -5.63
CA GLU A 59 0.11 6.25 -6.77
C GLU A 59 -0.80 5.10 -6.35
N ILE A 60 -0.50 4.48 -5.21
CA ILE A 60 -1.30 3.36 -4.70
C ILE A 60 -2.73 3.83 -4.38
N ALA A 61 -2.85 4.98 -3.71
CA ALA A 61 -4.17 5.52 -3.39
C ALA A 61 -4.98 5.77 -4.65
N LYS A 62 -4.37 6.41 -5.64
CA LYS A 62 -5.05 6.71 -6.90
C LYS A 62 -5.45 5.45 -7.65
N ALA A 63 -4.57 4.45 -7.68
CA ALA A 63 -4.89 3.18 -8.33
C ALA A 63 -6.08 2.49 -7.65
N ALA A 64 -6.24 2.69 -6.35
CA ALA A 64 -7.36 2.14 -5.59
C ALA A 64 -8.62 3.02 -5.68
N GLY A 65 -8.54 4.14 -6.39
CA GLY A 65 -9.69 5.04 -6.52
C GLY A 65 -9.93 5.89 -5.29
N LEU A 66 -8.91 6.09 -4.46
CA LEU A 66 -9.03 6.83 -3.21
C LEU A 66 -8.26 8.14 -3.26
N ASP A 67 -8.77 9.14 -2.56
CA ASP A 67 -8.01 10.34 -2.27
C ASP A 67 -6.84 9.94 -1.38
N PRO A 68 -5.59 10.30 -1.72
CA PRO A 68 -4.44 9.98 -0.87
C PRO A 68 -4.58 10.46 0.57
N LEU A 69 -5.24 11.59 0.80
CA LEU A 69 -5.47 12.08 2.16
C LEU A 69 -6.43 11.16 2.91
N GLU A 70 -7.41 10.60 2.22
CA GLU A 70 -8.33 9.66 2.85
C GLU A 70 -7.59 8.38 3.25
N LEU A 71 -6.72 7.88 2.39
CA LEU A 71 -5.93 6.70 2.71
C LEU A 71 -4.98 6.98 3.89
N LEU A 72 -4.38 8.17 3.90
CA LEU A 72 -3.50 8.56 4.98
C LEU A 72 -4.24 8.63 6.32
N ARG A 73 -5.47 9.11 6.32
CA ARG A 73 -6.28 9.14 7.56
C ARG A 73 -6.42 7.75 8.14
N ARG A 74 -6.58 6.72 7.30
CA ARG A 74 -6.71 5.35 7.78
C ARG A 74 -5.43 4.88 8.47
N VAL A 75 -4.28 5.33 8.01
CA VAL A 75 -3.00 4.99 8.62
C VAL A 75 -2.85 5.69 9.96
N LEU A 76 -3.41 6.89 10.07
CA LEU A 76 -3.23 7.72 11.27
C LEU A 76 -4.22 7.43 12.40
N ARG A 77 -5.24 6.66 12.15
CA ARG A 77 -6.23 6.32 13.19
C ARG A 77 -5.60 5.62 14.37
#